data_1cb15592b41963907dca8b5d31a2e15f
#
_entry.id   1cb15592b41963907dca8b5d31a2e15f
#
_cell.length_a   1.000
_cell.length_b   1.000
_cell.length_c   1.000
_cell.angle_alpha   90.00
_cell.angle_beta   90.00
_cell.angle_gamma   90.00
#
_symmetry.space_group_name_H-M   'P 1'
#
loop_
_entity.id
_entity.type
_entity.pdbx_description
1 polymer ?
#
loop_
_entity_poly.entity_id
_entity_poly.type
_entity_poly.pdbx_seq_one_letter_code
_entity_poly.pdbx_strand_id
1 'polypeptide(L)'
;MNKIGKPNLEIFSETLLSEAKKNKDIIVVTSDSRGSGKLVPFGKELPDQIIEVGIAEQNLVGVSSGLAAGGKIVYGVSPASFLTARSLEQIKNDVAYSDRNVSLIGISAGISYGQLGLSLIHISEPTRL
;
A
#
# COMPACT_ATOMS: atom_id res chain seq x y z
N MET A 1 22.53 -10.35 23.84
CA MET A 1 21.21 -10.56 23.15
C MET A 1 20.94 -9.38 22.26
N ASN A 2 20.94 -9.56 20.95
CA ASN A 2 20.53 -8.51 20.04
C ASN A 2 19.05 -8.21 20.27
N LYS A 3 18.72 -6.98 20.69
CA LYS A 3 17.32 -6.55 20.79
C LYS A 3 16.75 -6.53 19.37
N ILE A 4 15.78 -7.39 19.09
CA ILE A 4 15.01 -7.33 17.86
C ILE A 4 14.30 -5.96 17.86
N GLY A 5 14.53 -5.15 16.83
CA GLY A 5 13.88 -3.85 16.67
C GLY A 5 12.37 -3.98 16.38
N LYS A 6 11.69 -2.84 16.25
CA LYS A 6 10.29 -2.83 15.82
C LYS A 6 10.16 -3.42 14.41
N PRO A 7 9.03 -4.10 14.08
CA PRO A 7 8.74 -4.56 12.74
C PRO A 7 8.73 -3.40 11.72
N ASN A 8 9.26 -3.64 10.52
CA ASN A 8 9.37 -2.60 9.48
C ASN A 8 8.03 -1.94 9.16
N LEU A 9 6.93 -2.68 9.19
CA LEU A 9 5.59 -2.16 8.91
C LEU A 9 5.12 -1.17 9.99
N GLU A 10 5.48 -1.39 11.25
CA GLU A 10 5.17 -0.44 12.34
C GLU A 10 5.99 0.84 12.20
N ILE A 11 7.28 0.72 11.90
CA ILE A 11 8.15 1.86 11.63
C ILE A 11 7.62 2.67 10.43
N PHE A 12 7.23 1.99 9.36
CA PHE A 12 6.64 2.63 8.19
C PHE A 12 5.39 3.44 8.55
N SER A 13 4.42 2.83 9.23
CA SER A 13 3.15 3.49 9.56
C SER A 13 3.33 4.67 10.53
N GLU A 14 4.21 4.54 11.53
CA GLU A 14 4.54 5.61 12.47
C GLU A 14 5.25 6.78 11.78
N THR A 15 6.22 6.47 10.92
CA THR A 15 6.96 7.50 10.17
C THR A 15 6.05 8.22 9.19
N LEU A 16 5.22 7.47 8.44
CA LEU A 16 4.27 8.05 7.49
C LEU A 16 3.28 8.99 8.18
N LEU A 17 2.74 8.59 9.33
CA LEU A 17 1.86 9.44 10.13
C LEU A 17 2.57 10.72 10.59
N SER A 18 3.80 10.59 11.08
CA SER A 18 4.61 11.74 11.51
C SER A 18 4.88 12.74 10.39
N GLU A 19 5.20 12.25 9.19
CA GLU A 19 5.46 13.12 8.04
C GLU A 19 4.17 13.72 7.45
N ALA A 20 3.08 12.96 7.41
CA ALA A 20 1.79 13.44 6.93
C ALA A 20 1.18 14.54 7.83
N LYS A 21 1.47 14.54 9.12
CA LYS A 21 1.09 15.66 10.02
C LYS A 21 1.77 16.98 9.63
N LYS A 22 2.95 16.91 9.04
CA LYS A 22 3.73 18.10 8.62
C LYS A 22 3.41 18.51 7.18
N ASN A 23 2.94 17.57 6.36
CA ASN A 23 2.69 17.78 4.95
C ASN A 23 1.32 17.24 4.53
N LYS A 24 0.39 18.15 4.24
CA LYS A 24 -0.97 17.83 3.81
C LYS A 24 -1.07 17.27 2.38
N ASP A 25 0.02 17.29 1.62
CA ASP A 25 0.05 16.70 0.28
C ASP A 25 0.34 15.20 0.30
N ILE A 26 0.71 14.64 1.45
CA ILE A 26 0.85 13.20 1.62
C ILE A 26 -0.55 12.58 1.76
N ILE A 27 -0.90 11.72 0.82
CA ILE A 27 -2.17 10.99 0.79
C ILE A 27 -1.89 9.48 0.79
N VAL A 28 -2.67 8.75 1.57
CA VAL A 28 -2.63 7.28 1.60
C VAL A 28 -3.88 6.74 0.92
N VAL A 29 -3.72 5.75 0.05
CA VAL A 29 -4.83 5.03 -0.58
C VAL A 29 -4.77 3.56 -0.15
N THR A 30 -5.88 3.02 0.35
CA THR A 30 -5.96 1.64 0.85
C THR A 30 -7.11 0.87 0.18
N SER A 31 -6.95 -0.45 0.09
CA SER A 31 -7.95 -1.39 -0.44
C SER A 31 -8.38 -2.38 0.64
N ASP A 32 -9.23 -1.93 1.57
CA ASP A 32 -9.68 -2.69 2.75
C ASP A 32 -8.51 -3.26 3.57
N SER A 33 -7.40 -2.52 3.63
CA SER A 33 -6.14 -2.99 4.20
C SER A 33 -5.59 -2.11 5.34
N ARG A 34 -6.38 -1.17 5.87
CA ARG A 34 -5.96 -0.28 6.97
C ARG A 34 -5.46 -1.05 8.20
N GLY A 35 -6.16 -2.11 8.59
CA GLY A 35 -5.79 -2.95 9.73
C GLY A 35 -4.47 -3.68 9.48
N SER A 36 -4.37 -4.40 8.36
CA SER A 36 -3.18 -5.14 7.96
C SER A 36 -1.97 -4.22 7.74
N GLY A 37 -2.19 -3.02 7.21
CA GLY A 37 -1.17 -2.00 6.97
C GLY A 37 -0.76 -1.20 8.20
N LYS A 38 -1.34 -1.48 9.38
CA LYS A 38 -1.12 -0.67 10.62
C LYS A 38 -1.49 0.81 10.46
N LEU A 39 -2.43 1.12 9.55
CA LEU A 39 -2.85 2.49 9.21
C LEU A 39 -4.11 2.95 9.95
N VAL A 40 -4.61 2.16 10.90
CA VAL A 40 -5.76 2.56 11.73
C VAL A 40 -5.50 3.85 12.50
N PRO A 41 -4.33 4.05 13.16
CA PRO A 41 -4.01 5.33 13.79
C PRO A 41 -3.97 6.49 12.81
N PHE A 42 -3.38 6.28 11.62
CA PHE A 42 -3.32 7.28 10.55
C PHE A 42 -4.73 7.75 10.15
N GLY A 43 -5.64 6.81 9.88
CA GLY A 43 -7.01 7.16 9.49
C GLY A 43 -7.83 7.85 10.60
N LYS A 44 -7.51 7.61 11.88
CA LYS A 44 -8.15 8.30 13.01
C LYS A 44 -7.67 9.74 13.16
N GLU A 45 -6.36 9.97 13.00
CA GLU A 45 -5.75 11.28 13.21
C GLU A 45 -5.82 12.19 11.96
N LEU A 46 -5.74 11.60 10.77
CA LEU A 46 -5.71 12.31 9.49
C LEU A 46 -6.75 11.75 8.51
N PRO A 47 -8.05 11.84 8.81
CA PRO A 47 -9.11 11.25 7.99
C PRO A 47 -9.16 11.83 6.57
N ASP A 48 -8.76 13.08 6.38
CA ASP A 48 -8.74 13.76 5.06
C ASP A 48 -7.52 13.40 4.20
N GLN A 49 -6.54 12.68 4.78
CA GLN A 49 -5.33 12.25 4.07
C GLN A 49 -5.30 10.74 3.79
N ILE A 50 -6.41 10.03 4.02
CA ILE A 50 -6.53 8.60 3.73
C ILE A 50 -7.81 8.32 2.94
N ILE A 51 -7.66 7.61 1.83
CA ILE A 51 -8.74 7.22 0.95
C ILE A 51 -8.88 5.70 0.97
N GLU A 52 -10.10 5.22 1.16
CA GLU A 52 -10.43 3.81 1.10
C GLU A 52 -11.22 3.50 -0.17
N VAL A 53 -10.69 2.62 -1.03
CA VAL A 53 -11.33 2.27 -2.30
C VAL A 53 -12.05 0.92 -2.26
N GLY A 54 -12.05 0.24 -1.11
CA GLY A 54 -12.54 -1.13 -0.98
C GLY A 54 -11.59 -2.16 -1.61
N ILE A 55 -12.03 -3.41 -1.74
CA ILE A 55 -11.23 -4.50 -2.32
C ILE A 55 -11.13 -4.32 -3.85
N ALA A 56 -10.36 -3.32 -4.28
CA ALA A 56 -10.26 -2.90 -5.68
C ALA A 56 -8.84 -2.36 -5.97
N GLU A 57 -7.85 -3.25 -6.08
CA GLU A 57 -6.44 -2.88 -6.20
C GLU A 57 -6.14 -2.13 -7.51
N GLN A 58 -6.83 -2.45 -8.60
CA GLN A 58 -6.73 -1.70 -9.87
C GLN A 58 -7.17 -0.25 -9.67
N ASN A 59 -8.31 -0.05 -9.00
CA ASN A 59 -8.81 1.29 -8.68
C ASN A 59 -7.89 2.03 -7.70
N LEU A 60 -7.29 1.31 -6.73
CA LEU A 60 -6.28 1.89 -5.84
C LEU A 60 -5.13 2.52 -6.63
N VAL A 61 -4.60 1.83 -7.62
CA VAL A 61 -3.48 2.34 -8.44
C VAL A 61 -3.93 3.50 -9.32
N GLY A 62 -5.10 3.40 -9.97
CA GLY A 62 -5.65 4.48 -10.79
C GLY A 62 -5.93 5.76 -10.00
N VAL A 63 -6.57 5.64 -8.82
CA VAL A 63 -6.82 6.77 -7.91
C VAL A 63 -5.50 7.38 -7.42
N SER A 64 -4.51 6.54 -7.04
CA SER A 64 -3.18 7.00 -6.63
C SER A 64 -2.49 7.79 -7.73
N SER A 65 -2.55 7.31 -8.97
CA SER A 65 -1.99 8.00 -10.13
C SER A 65 -2.68 9.34 -10.40
N GLY A 66 -4.02 9.38 -10.33
CA GLY A 66 -4.79 10.61 -10.48
C GLY A 66 -4.46 11.67 -9.43
N LEU A 67 -4.33 11.28 -8.16
CA LEU A 67 -3.92 12.17 -7.08
C LEU A 67 -2.50 12.69 -7.28
N ALA A 68 -1.57 11.83 -7.72
CA ALA A 68 -0.20 12.23 -8.02
C ALA A 68 -0.14 13.19 -9.21
N ALA A 69 -1.00 13.01 -10.22
CA ALA A 69 -1.15 13.97 -11.32
C ALA A 69 -1.63 15.34 -10.84
N GLY A 70 -2.43 15.37 -9.76
CA GLY A 70 -2.85 16.59 -9.06
C GLY A 70 -1.80 17.17 -8.10
N GLY A 71 -0.56 16.66 -8.09
CA GLY A 71 0.55 17.17 -7.28
C GLY A 71 0.63 16.59 -5.87
N LYS A 72 -0.10 15.52 -5.56
CA LYS A 72 -0.01 14.84 -4.27
C LYS A 72 1.14 13.85 -4.21
N ILE A 73 1.65 13.59 -3.02
CA ILE A 73 2.62 12.53 -2.70
C ILE A 73 1.82 11.33 -2.21
N VAL A 74 1.75 10.28 -3.02
CA VAL A 74 0.78 9.22 -2.78
C VAL A 74 1.43 7.89 -2.37
N TYR A 75 0.90 7.30 -1.31
CA TYR A 75 1.26 5.97 -0.83
C TYR A 75 0.06 5.03 -1.02
N GLY A 76 0.14 4.15 -2.02
CA GLY A 76 -0.85 3.09 -2.24
C GLY A 76 -0.48 1.84 -1.43
N VAL A 77 -1.32 1.42 -0.48
CA VAL A 77 -1.02 0.33 0.47
C VAL A 77 -2.04 -0.79 0.33
N SER A 78 -1.57 -1.99 -0.01
CA SER A 78 -2.41 -3.18 -0.19
C SER A 78 -1.58 -4.46 0.00
N PRO A 79 -2.21 -5.64 0.22
CA PRO A 79 -1.49 -6.91 0.24
C PRO A 79 -0.69 -7.12 -1.05
N ALA A 80 0.59 -7.48 -0.92
CA ALA A 80 1.56 -7.47 -2.01
C ALA A 80 1.13 -8.30 -3.23
N SER A 81 0.64 -9.52 -3.01
CA SER A 81 0.19 -10.40 -4.08
C SER A 81 -0.97 -9.82 -4.89
N PHE A 82 -1.93 -9.20 -4.21
CA PHE A 82 -3.08 -8.59 -4.88
C PHE A 82 -2.70 -7.30 -5.59
N LEU A 83 -1.89 -6.47 -4.94
CA LEU A 83 -1.42 -5.23 -5.53
C LEU A 83 -0.61 -5.49 -6.81
N THR A 84 0.32 -6.43 -6.79
CA THR A 84 1.19 -6.71 -7.93
C THR A 84 0.48 -7.47 -9.06
N ALA A 85 -0.26 -8.54 -8.73
CA ALA A 85 -0.86 -9.40 -9.74
C ALA A 85 -2.12 -8.80 -10.37
N ARG A 86 -3.00 -8.20 -9.55
CA ARG A 86 -4.28 -7.67 -10.04
C ARG A 86 -4.16 -6.33 -10.75
N SER A 87 -3.20 -5.50 -10.37
CA SER A 87 -3.07 -4.13 -10.90
C SER A 87 -1.79 -3.89 -11.71
N LEU A 88 -1.18 -4.95 -12.24
CA LEU A 88 0.06 -4.86 -13.02
C LEU A 88 -0.06 -3.89 -14.20
N GLU A 89 -1.18 -3.91 -14.91
CA GLU A 89 -1.42 -3.02 -16.04
C GLU A 89 -1.46 -1.54 -15.60
N GLN A 90 -2.21 -1.25 -14.54
CA GLN A 90 -2.33 0.11 -13.99
C GLN A 90 -0.98 0.60 -13.45
N ILE A 91 -0.22 -0.26 -12.78
CA ILE A 91 1.14 0.08 -12.32
C ILE A 91 2.02 0.47 -13.52
N LYS A 92 1.97 -0.31 -14.59
CA LYS A 92 2.76 -0.08 -15.80
C LYS A 92 2.37 1.21 -16.52
N ASN A 93 1.06 1.39 -16.77
CA ASN A 93 0.56 2.46 -17.63
C ASN A 93 0.31 3.76 -16.85
N ASP A 94 -0.38 3.66 -15.70
CA ASP A 94 -0.82 4.83 -14.98
C ASP A 94 0.27 5.42 -14.09
N VAL A 95 1.17 4.58 -13.55
CA VAL A 95 2.24 5.04 -12.67
C VAL A 95 3.56 5.16 -13.41
N ALA A 96 4.09 4.04 -13.94
CA ALA A 96 5.44 4.01 -14.49
C ALA A 96 5.53 4.77 -15.82
N TYR A 97 4.66 4.46 -16.79
CA TYR A 97 4.68 5.12 -18.10
C TYR A 97 4.31 6.61 -18.00
N SER A 98 3.40 6.94 -17.10
CA SER A 98 2.93 8.32 -16.88
C SER A 98 3.82 9.12 -15.93
N ASP A 99 4.93 8.56 -15.45
CA ASP A 99 5.90 9.17 -14.53
C ASP A 99 5.24 9.83 -13.30
N ARG A 100 4.44 9.06 -12.57
CA ARG A 100 3.68 9.55 -11.41
C ARG A 100 4.42 9.31 -10.10
N ASN A 101 4.41 10.31 -9.22
CA ASN A 101 5.00 10.22 -7.88
C ASN A 101 4.11 9.39 -6.94
N VAL A 102 4.06 8.08 -7.17
CA VAL A 102 3.31 7.10 -6.37
C VAL A 102 4.27 6.08 -5.78
N SER A 103 4.20 5.88 -4.48
CA SER A 103 4.87 4.78 -3.78
C SER A 103 3.87 3.66 -3.52
N LEU A 104 4.07 2.50 -4.12
CA LEU A 104 3.23 1.32 -3.91
C LEU A 104 3.84 0.44 -2.83
N ILE A 105 3.11 0.23 -1.75
CA ILE A 105 3.54 -0.51 -0.57
C ILE A 105 2.82 -1.85 -0.51
N GLY A 106 3.51 -2.90 -0.91
CA GLY A 106 3.03 -4.28 -0.81
C GLY A 106 3.25 -4.83 0.59
N ILE A 107 2.19 -5.05 1.33
CA ILE A 107 2.25 -5.62 2.69
C ILE A 107 1.99 -7.12 2.66
N SER A 108 2.44 -7.83 3.71
CA SER A 108 2.15 -9.26 3.93
C SER A 108 2.53 -10.17 2.75
N ALA A 109 3.69 -9.95 2.15
CA ALA A 109 4.22 -10.83 1.11
C ALA A 109 4.70 -12.17 1.70
N GLY A 110 4.56 -13.25 0.93
CA GLY A 110 5.03 -14.58 1.31
C GLY A 110 4.10 -15.31 2.30
N ILE A 111 4.65 -16.23 3.09
CA ILE A 111 3.92 -17.10 4.02
C ILE A 111 3.51 -16.31 5.27
N SER A 112 2.45 -15.54 5.19
CA SER A 112 2.05 -14.65 6.29
C SER A 112 0.65 -14.91 6.86
N TYR A 113 -0.26 -15.54 6.15
CA TYR A 113 -1.62 -15.82 6.59
C TYR A 113 -1.92 -17.31 6.50
N GLY A 114 -2.07 -18.04 7.62
CA GLY A 114 -2.32 -19.48 7.67
C GLY A 114 -3.40 -19.96 6.70
N GLN A 115 -4.68 -19.82 7.02
CA GLN A 115 -5.79 -20.29 6.17
C GLN A 115 -5.97 -19.51 4.87
N LEU A 116 -5.58 -18.23 4.84
CA LEU A 116 -5.61 -17.38 3.65
C LEU A 116 -4.30 -17.44 2.85
N GLY A 117 -3.33 -18.22 3.32
CA GLY A 117 -1.99 -18.32 2.75
C GLY A 117 -1.98 -18.73 1.29
N LEU A 118 -2.87 -19.65 0.90
CA LEU A 118 -3.03 -20.11 -0.49
C LEU A 118 -3.24 -18.93 -1.47
N SER A 119 -4.14 -18.01 -1.15
CA SER A 119 -4.41 -16.86 -1.99
C SER A 119 -3.24 -15.87 -2.04
N LEU A 120 -2.50 -15.71 -0.95
CA LEU A 120 -1.40 -14.76 -0.85
C LEU A 120 -0.08 -15.33 -1.37
N ILE A 121 0.15 -16.64 -1.23
CA ILE A 121 1.37 -17.32 -1.66
C ILE A 121 1.34 -17.62 -3.16
N HIS A 122 0.26 -18.25 -3.64
CA HIS A 122 0.20 -18.76 -5.02
C HIS A 122 0.08 -17.68 -6.10
N ILE A 123 -0.31 -16.46 -5.75
CA ILE A 123 -0.35 -15.34 -6.71
C ILE A 123 1.05 -14.75 -6.95
N SER A 124 1.99 -14.92 -6.01
CA SER A 124 3.30 -14.28 -6.07
C SER A 124 4.48 -15.24 -6.06
N GLU A 125 4.25 -16.56 -6.05
CA GLU A 125 5.35 -17.52 -6.20
C GLU A 125 5.79 -17.63 -7.67
N PRO A 126 7.12 -17.55 -7.94
CA PRO A 126 7.62 -17.95 -9.25
C PRO A 126 7.30 -19.43 -9.44
N THR A 127 6.69 -19.76 -10.56
CA THR A 127 6.51 -21.15 -10.99
C THR A 127 7.84 -21.88 -10.87
N ARG A 128 7.95 -22.81 -9.93
CA ARG A 128 9.05 -23.78 -9.97
C ARG A 128 8.81 -24.69 -11.20
N LEU A 129 9.53 -24.42 -12.26
CA LEU A 129 9.74 -25.35 -13.34
C LEU A 129 10.63 -26.49 -12.88
#